data_b2a0669d9f841f262d7932583e5016e7
#
_entry.id   b2a0669d9f841f262d7932583e5016e7
#
_cell.length_a   1.000
_cell.length_b   1.000
_cell.length_c   1.000
_cell.angle_alpha   90.00
_cell.angle_beta   90.00
_cell.angle_gamma   90.00
#
_symmetry.space_group_name_H-M   'P 1'
#
loop_
_entity.id
_entity.type
_entity.pdbx_description
1 polymer ?
#
loop_
_entity_poly.entity_id
_entity_poly.type
_entity_poly.pdbx_seq_one_letter_code
_entity_poly.pdbx_strand_id
1 'polypeptide(L)'
;MVKKIKLTDDIVASLPVPAKGQAFHWCAKERGLAVRVTAAGSRSYIAQGQVQGKTVRVTLGRCDQLSVDDARVQCHAALLLMRQGTSPVERKKQVKIEGVTLQEALEDYVQHRRSAYGPLRESTKEKLREHVEHNLSDWCNKPMTSITHLMVAQRFRE
;
A
#
# COMPACT_ATOMS: atom_id res chain seq x y z
N MET A 1 25.22 17.51 -9.52
CA MET A 1 25.02 17.24 -8.06
C MET A 1 23.62 17.62 -7.66
N VAL A 2 22.89 16.76 -6.95
CA VAL A 2 21.54 17.08 -6.47
C VAL A 2 21.66 18.00 -5.26
N LYS A 3 21.13 19.21 -5.35
CA LYS A 3 21.16 20.22 -4.27
C LYS A 3 20.29 19.72 -3.11
N LYS A 4 20.89 19.55 -1.93
CA LYS A 4 20.18 19.20 -0.70
C LYS A 4 19.79 20.46 0.04
N ILE A 5 18.60 20.48 0.64
CA ILE A 5 18.04 21.63 1.37
C ILE A 5 17.71 21.24 2.81
N LYS A 6 17.80 22.19 3.73
CA LYS A 6 17.32 22.00 5.09
C LYS A 6 15.80 22.11 5.06
N LEU A 7 15.10 20.98 5.15
CA LEU A 7 13.62 20.97 5.17
C LEU A 7 13.12 21.53 6.51
N THR A 8 12.21 22.48 6.44
CA THR A 8 11.31 22.97 7.50
C THR A 8 9.91 23.06 6.90
N ASP A 9 8.86 23.12 7.72
CA ASP A 9 7.49 23.15 7.23
C ASP A 9 7.24 24.37 6.33
N ASP A 10 7.80 25.56 6.67
CA ASP A 10 7.72 26.76 5.84
C ASP A 10 8.41 26.59 4.49
N ILE A 11 9.61 26.00 4.47
CA ILE A 11 10.34 25.73 3.23
C ILE A 11 9.57 24.73 2.37
N VAL A 12 9.00 23.68 2.98
CA VAL A 12 8.19 22.69 2.25
C VAL A 12 6.96 23.32 1.62
N ALA A 13 6.29 24.26 2.33
CA ALA A 13 5.13 24.98 1.80
C ALA A 13 5.51 25.90 0.61
N SER A 14 6.72 26.46 0.62
CA SER A 14 7.20 27.39 -0.42
C SER A 14 7.91 26.72 -1.61
N LEU A 15 8.06 25.38 -1.62
CA LEU A 15 8.75 24.68 -2.71
C LEU A 15 8.09 24.95 -4.07
N PRO A 16 8.90 25.22 -5.11
CA PRO A 16 8.36 25.52 -6.44
C PRO A 16 7.64 24.32 -7.04
N VAL A 17 6.53 24.60 -7.72
CA VAL A 17 5.77 23.62 -8.48
C VAL A 17 6.42 23.46 -9.86
N PRO A 18 6.80 22.25 -10.28
CA PRO A 18 7.38 22.06 -11.61
C PRO A 18 6.32 22.24 -12.70
N ALA A 19 6.72 22.79 -13.85
CA ALA A 19 5.81 23.00 -14.97
C ALA A 19 5.27 21.69 -15.56
N LYS A 20 6.03 20.59 -15.48
CA LYS A 20 5.64 19.25 -15.93
C LYS A 20 6.24 18.19 -15.03
N GLY A 21 5.54 17.07 -14.86
CA GLY A 21 6.05 15.90 -14.14
C GLY A 21 6.15 16.11 -12.63
N GLN A 22 7.30 15.81 -12.06
CA GLN A 22 7.55 15.87 -10.61
C GLN A 22 8.98 16.32 -10.30
N ALA A 23 9.15 17.09 -9.23
CA ALA A 23 10.43 17.50 -8.70
C ALA A 23 10.69 16.85 -7.33
N PHE A 24 11.97 16.59 -7.03
CA PHE A 24 12.41 16.00 -5.76
C PHE A 24 13.37 16.95 -5.06
N HIS A 25 13.03 17.32 -3.83
CA HIS A 25 13.84 18.18 -2.97
C HIS A 25 14.37 17.37 -1.79
N TRP A 26 15.67 17.04 -1.85
CA TRP A 26 16.32 16.15 -0.90
C TRP A 26 16.67 16.87 0.40
N CYS A 27 16.42 16.20 1.53
CA CYS A 27 16.78 16.71 2.84
C CYS A 27 18.31 16.71 3.05
N ALA A 28 18.84 17.81 3.61
CA ALA A 28 20.25 17.90 3.98
C ALA A 28 20.55 17.18 5.31
N LYS A 29 19.58 17.17 6.24
CA LYS A 29 19.75 16.55 7.57
C LYS A 29 19.50 15.05 7.57
N GLU A 30 18.44 14.59 6.85
CA GLU A 30 18.06 13.19 6.84
C GLU A 30 18.34 12.57 5.46
N ARG A 31 19.29 11.63 5.45
CA ARG A 31 19.67 10.94 4.22
C ARG A 31 18.53 10.00 3.78
N GLY A 32 18.12 10.13 2.51
CA GLY A 32 17.03 9.32 1.95
C GLY A 32 15.65 9.96 2.06
N LEU A 33 15.48 11.03 2.85
CA LEU A 33 14.26 11.81 2.89
C LEU A 33 14.23 12.84 1.77
N ALA A 34 13.10 12.96 1.09
CA ALA A 34 12.85 14.06 0.15
C ALA A 34 11.38 14.46 0.15
N VAL A 35 11.11 15.66 -0.35
CA VAL A 35 9.77 16.13 -0.72
C VAL A 35 9.61 15.94 -2.22
N ARG A 36 8.58 15.25 -2.62
CA ARG A 36 8.12 15.16 -4.01
C ARG A 36 7.04 16.22 -4.24
N VAL A 37 7.24 17.09 -5.22
CA VAL A 37 6.26 18.07 -5.67
C VAL A 37 5.82 17.68 -7.08
N THR A 38 4.52 17.58 -7.32
CA THR A 38 3.95 17.27 -8.64
C THR A 38 3.55 18.56 -9.37
N ALA A 39 3.36 18.49 -10.69
CA ALA A 39 2.87 19.62 -11.49
C ALA A 39 1.47 20.11 -11.05
N ALA A 40 0.67 19.27 -10.39
CA ALA A 40 -0.61 19.65 -9.79
C ALA A 40 -0.47 20.33 -8.41
N GLY A 41 0.76 20.65 -7.96
CA GLY A 41 1.02 21.31 -6.67
C GLY A 41 0.97 20.39 -5.46
N SER A 42 0.67 19.10 -5.60
CA SER A 42 0.65 18.15 -4.48
C SER A 42 2.07 17.92 -3.96
N ARG A 43 2.25 17.99 -2.64
CA ARG A 43 3.51 17.77 -1.93
C ARG A 43 3.42 16.55 -1.04
N SER A 44 4.41 15.65 -1.13
CA SER A 44 4.45 14.42 -0.33
C SER A 44 5.88 14.12 0.13
N TYR A 45 6.04 13.71 1.38
CA TYR A 45 7.29 13.16 1.87
C TYR A 45 7.51 11.76 1.31
N ILE A 46 8.74 11.48 0.90
CA ILE A 46 9.16 10.17 0.43
C ILE A 46 10.45 9.75 1.13
N ALA A 47 10.57 8.45 1.38
CA ALA A 47 11.84 7.83 1.75
C ALA A 47 12.38 7.03 0.56
N GLN A 48 13.68 7.14 0.31
CA GLN A 48 14.38 6.37 -0.72
C GLN A 48 15.61 5.69 -0.12
N GLY A 49 15.69 4.40 -0.30
CA GLY A 49 16.79 3.55 0.13
C GLY A 49 17.05 2.43 -0.88
N GLN A 50 17.84 1.44 -0.46
CA GLN A 50 18.12 0.25 -1.26
C GLN A 50 17.66 -1.01 -0.52
N VAL A 51 17.06 -1.94 -1.26
CA VAL A 51 16.71 -3.28 -0.80
C VAL A 51 17.32 -4.28 -1.79
N GLN A 52 18.25 -5.11 -1.31
CA GLN A 52 18.94 -6.09 -2.16
C GLN A 52 19.55 -5.49 -3.44
N GLY A 53 20.20 -4.32 -3.32
CA GLY A 53 20.80 -3.61 -4.45
C GLY A 53 19.84 -2.83 -5.34
N LYS A 54 18.53 -2.95 -5.16
CA LYS A 54 17.52 -2.20 -5.91
C LYS A 54 17.08 -0.95 -5.16
N THR A 55 16.96 0.16 -5.87
CA THR A 55 16.46 1.42 -5.29
C THR A 55 14.94 1.30 -5.08
N VAL A 56 14.53 1.44 -3.82
CA VAL A 56 13.11 1.45 -3.42
C VAL A 56 12.75 2.83 -2.93
N ARG A 57 11.59 3.32 -3.36
CA ARG A 57 11.03 4.59 -2.93
C ARG A 57 9.63 4.37 -2.36
N VAL A 58 9.37 4.91 -1.17
CA VAL A 58 8.07 4.81 -0.50
C VAL A 58 7.56 6.20 -0.14
N THR A 59 6.27 6.45 -0.36
CA THR A 59 5.60 7.66 0.11
C THR A 59 5.27 7.49 1.59
N LEU A 60 5.70 8.44 2.41
CA LEU A 60 5.46 8.48 3.86
C LEU A 60 4.11 9.11 4.17
N GLY A 61 3.83 10.28 3.58
CA GLY A 61 2.58 10.99 3.78
C GLY A 61 2.55 12.29 2.98
N ARG A 62 1.38 12.97 3.02
CA ARG A 62 1.23 14.30 2.45
C ARG A 62 1.83 15.35 3.39
N CYS A 63 2.43 16.41 2.81
CA CYS A 63 3.06 17.46 3.59
C CYS A 63 2.07 18.38 4.32
N ASP A 64 0.79 18.33 3.95
CA ASP A 64 -0.30 19.03 4.66
C ASP A 64 -0.82 18.28 5.89
N GLN A 65 -0.46 17.01 6.06
CA GLN A 65 -0.91 16.13 7.14
C GLN A 65 0.23 15.64 8.05
N LEU A 66 1.46 15.83 7.64
CA LEU A 66 2.64 15.32 8.30
C LEU A 66 3.69 16.42 8.44
N SER A 67 4.19 16.64 9.65
CA SER A 67 5.30 17.57 9.90
C SER A 67 6.63 17.04 9.35
N VAL A 68 7.59 17.94 9.15
CA VAL A 68 8.96 17.54 8.73
C VAL A 68 9.62 16.63 9.75
N ASP A 69 9.38 16.82 11.04
CA ASP A 69 10.00 16.00 12.09
C ASP A 69 9.39 14.60 12.13
N ASP A 70 8.07 14.47 12.04
CA ASP A 70 7.40 13.18 11.91
C ASP A 70 7.84 12.44 10.63
N ALA A 71 7.99 13.19 9.53
CA ALA A 71 8.50 12.62 8.28
C ALA A 71 9.93 12.08 8.42
N ARG A 72 10.80 12.71 9.24
CA ARG A 72 12.14 12.19 9.57
C ARG A 72 12.07 10.88 10.34
N VAL A 73 11.22 10.81 11.35
CA VAL A 73 11.02 9.57 12.15
C VAL A 73 10.53 8.43 11.25
N GLN A 74 9.51 8.71 10.42
CA GLN A 74 8.98 7.70 9.48
C GLN A 74 10.01 7.31 8.42
N CYS A 75 10.81 8.26 7.93
CA CYS A 75 11.89 7.98 6.98
C CYS A 75 12.92 7.05 7.59
N HIS A 76 13.36 7.33 8.82
CA HIS A 76 14.31 6.49 9.54
C HIS A 76 13.79 5.05 9.71
N ALA A 77 12.54 4.88 10.13
CA ALA A 77 11.89 3.58 10.26
C ALA A 77 11.81 2.84 8.90
N ALA A 78 11.45 3.54 7.82
CA ALA A 78 11.40 2.95 6.48
C ALA A 78 12.78 2.51 5.98
N LEU A 79 13.82 3.32 6.21
CA LEU A 79 15.20 2.98 5.84
C LEU A 79 15.75 1.81 6.65
N LEU A 80 15.37 1.69 7.93
CA LEU A 80 15.74 0.54 8.76
C LEU A 80 15.18 -0.76 8.18
N LEU A 81 13.90 -0.78 7.80
CA LEU A 81 13.27 -1.93 7.14
C LEU A 81 13.96 -2.28 5.82
N MET A 82 14.31 -1.28 5.02
CA MET A 82 15.04 -1.49 3.75
C MET A 82 16.42 -2.11 3.99
N ARG A 83 17.15 -1.69 5.04
CA ARG A 83 18.44 -2.30 5.43
C ARG A 83 18.31 -3.74 5.87
N GLN A 84 17.17 -4.10 6.48
CA GLN A 84 16.83 -5.49 6.85
C GLN A 84 16.41 -6.35 5.65
N GLY A 85 16.47 -5.81 4.43
CA GLY A 85 16.10 -6.52 3.21
C GLY A 85 14.59 -6.54 2.93
N THR A 86 13.79 -5.84 3.73
CA THR A 86 12.33 -5.81 3.60
C THR A 86 11.89 -4.53 2.90
N SER A 87 11.13 -4.67 1.80
CA SER A 87 10.53 -3.53 1.12
C SER A 87 9.32 -3.01 1.92
N PRO A 88 9.31 -1.73 2.38
CA PRO A 88 8.15 -1.19 3.08
C PRO A 88 6.87 -1.18 2.22
N VAL A 89 7.02 -1.15 0.89
CA VAL A 89 5.91 -1.22 -0.07
C VAL A 89 5.31 -2.63 -0.08
N GLU A 90 6.15 -3.65 -0.14
CA GLU A 90 5.72 -5.05 -0.09
C GLU A 90 5.08 -5.38 1.25
N ARG A 91 5.68 -4.91 2.36
CA ARG A 91 5.10 -5.10 3.69
C ARG A 91 3.71 -4.46 3.82
N LYS A 92 3.50 -3.23 3.30
CA LYS A 92 2.16 -2.61 3.27
C LYS A 92 1.17 -3.41 2.42
N LYS A 93 1.60 -3.98 1.29
CA LYS A 93 0.77 -4.87 0.47
C LYS A 93 0.42 -6.14 1.22
N GLN A 94 1.39 -6.75 1.89
CA GLN A 94 1.21 -8.00 2.64
C GLN A 94 0.25 -7.83 3.80
N VAL A 95 0.39 -6.77 4.60
CA VAL A 95 -0.55 -6.43 5.68
C VAL A 95 -1.97 -6.21 5.13
N LYS A 96 -2.10 -5.56 3.96
CA LYS A 96 -3.40 -5.38 3.32
C LYS A 96 -4.00 -6.71 2.86
N ILE A 97 -3.20 -7.61 2.29
CA ILE A 97 -3.64 -8.96 1.86
C ILE A 97 -3.99 -9.82 3.08
N GLU A 98 -3.20 -9.75 4.14
CA GLU A 98 -3.46 -10.49 5.39
C GLU A 98 -4.77 -10.09 6.07
N GLY A 99 -5.24 -8.85 5.85
CA GLY A 99 -6.50 -8.34 6.40
C GLY A 99 -7.74 -8.63 5.56
N VAL A 100 -7.61 -9.08 4.30
CA VAL A 100 -8.77 -9.35 3.43
C VAL A 100 -9.53 -10.58 3.93
N THR A 101 -10.80 -10.40 4.27
CA THR A 101 -11.70 -11.47 4.71
C THR A 101 -12.22 -12.29 3.53
N LEU A 102 -12.75 -13.49 3.82
CA LEU A 102 -13.41 -14.32 2.79
C LEU A 102 -14.58 -13.58 2.14
N GLN A 103 -15.36 -12.84 2.92
CA GLN A 103 -16.47 -12.02 2.43
C GLN A 103 -16.00 -10.95 1.44
N GLU A 104 -14.98 -10.18 1.80
CA GLU A 104 -14.43 -9.13 0.94
C GLU A 104 -13.82 -9.71 -0.35
N ALA A 105 -13.13 -10.85 -0.25
CA ALA A 105 -12.59 -11.55 -1.40
C ALA A 105 -13.68 -12.08 -2.33
N LEU A 106 -14.79 -12.59 -1.79
CA LEU A 106 -15.96 -13.02 -2.55
C LEU A 106 -16.57 -11.84 -3.32
N GLU A 107 -16.81 -10.71 -2.64
CA GLU A 107 -17.41 -9.54 -3.30
C GLU A 107 -16.51 -8.98 -4.40
N ASP A 108 -15.19 -8.89 -4.17
CA ASP A 108 -14.24 -8.49 -5.19
C ASP A 108 -14.26 -9.45 -6.40
N TYR A 109 -14.29 -10.75 -6.15
CA TYR A 109 -14.40 -11.77 -7.19
C TYR A 109 -15.69 -11.63 -8.00
N VAL A 110 -16.83 -11.49 -7.32
CA VAL A 110 -18.15 -11.38 -7.95
C VAL A 110 -18.26 -10.11 -8.82
N GLN A 111 -17.65 -9.01 -8.39
CA GLN A 111 -17.68 -7.73 -9.11
C GLN A 111 -16.71 -7.69 -10.29
N HIS A 112 -15.51 -8.22 -10.14
CA HIS A 112 -14.42 -8.04 -11.09
C HIS A 112 -14.15 -9.27 -11.96
N ARG A 113 -14.71 -10.45 -11.64
CA ARG A 113 -14.52 -11.66 -12.46
C ARG A 113 -15.09 -11.46 -13.86
N ARG A 114 -14.21 -11.57 -14.83
CA ARG A 114 -14.57 -11.63 -16.25
C ARG A 114 -14.24 -13.01 -16.79
N SER A 115 -15.20 -13.65 -17.46
CA SER A 115 -14.98 -14.85 -18.26
C SER A 115 -14.75 -14.46 -19.72
N ALA A 116 -14.41 -15.44 -20.58
CA ALA A 116 -14.36 -15.24 -22.02
C ALA A 116 -15.71 -14.76 -22.62
N TYR A 117 -16.81 -14.95 -21.89
CA TYR A 117 -18.18 -14.57 -22.27
C TYR A 117 -18.68 -13.29 -21.59
N GLY A 118 -17.82 -12.53 -20.90
CA GLY A 118 -18.15 -11.29 -20.20
C GLY A 118 -18.25 -11.42 -18.68
N PRO A 119 -18.92 -10.48 -18.00
CA PRO A 119 -19.11 -10.50 -16.55
C PRO A 119 -20.01 -11.67 -16.13
N LEU A 120 -19.90 -12.06 -14.84
CA LEU A 120 -20.78 -13.08 -14.28
C LEU A 120 -22.25 -12.64 -14.35
N ARG A 121 -23.15 -13.59 -14.66
CA ARG A 121 -24.59 -13.35 -14.60
C ARG A 121 -25.05 -13.13 -13.16
N GLU A 122 -26.06 -12.29 -12.94
CA GLU A 122 -26.56 -11.98 -11.58
C GLU A 122 -26.98 -13.25 -10.83
N SER A 123 -27.68 -14.18 -11.48
CA SER A 123 -28.05 -15.46 -10.86
C SER A 123 -26.85 -16.30 -10.39
N THR A 124 -25.70 -16.18 -11.07
CA THR A 124 -24.46 -16.86 -10.65
C THR A 124 -23.83 -16.16 -9.45
N LYS A 125 -23.88 -14.83 -9.41
CA LYS A 125 -23.39 -14.04 -8.30
C LYS A 125 -24.18 -14.31 -7.02
N GLU A 126 -25.50 -14.34 -7.12
CA GLU A 126 -26.43 -14.67 -6.02
C GLU A 126 -26.12 -16.07 -5.46
N LYS A 127 -26.08 -17.08 -6.33
CA LYS A 127 -25.75 -18.45 -5.91
C LYS A 127 -24.38 -18.58 -5.23
N LEU A 128 -23.37 -17.83 -5.67
CA LEU A 128 -22.07 -17.83 -5.01
C LEU A 128 -22.15 -17.23 -3.61
N ARG A 129 -22.90 -16.13 -3.44
CA ARG A 129 -23.13 -15.51 -2.13
C ARG A 129 -23.88 -16.45 -1.20
N GLU A 130 -25.00 -16.99 -1.64
CA GLU A 130 -25.79 -17.96 -0.88
C GLU A 130 -24.94 -19.17 -0.47
N HIS A 131 -24.13 -19.70 -1.39
CA HIS A 131 -23.28 -20.87 -1.10
C HIS A 131 -22.24 -20.57 -0.02
N VAL A 132 -21.59 -19.43 -0.08
CA VAL A 132 -20.61 -19.03 0.94
C VAL A 132 -21.31 -18.72 2.26
N GLU A 133 -22.42 -18.01 2.24
CA GLU A 133 -23.17 -17.66 3.44
C GLU A 133 -23.75 -18.90 4.14
N HIS A 134 -24.23 -19.87 3.38
CA HIS A 134 -24.79 -21.10 3.94
C HIS A 134 -23.72 -22.07 4.45
N ASN A 135 -22.66 -22.29 3.67
CA ASN A 135 -21.70 -23.35 3.97
C ASN A 135 -20.42 -22.87 4.69
N LEU A 136 -20.12 -21.56 4.62
CA LEU A 136 -18.86 -20.96 5.13
C LEU A 136 -19.13 -19.71 5.98
N SER A 137 -20.32 -19.58 6.58
CA SER A 137 -20.71 -18.42 7.38
C SER A 137 -19.71 -18.12 8.51
N ASP A 138 -19.20 -19.15 9.15
CA ASP A 138 -18.19 -19.08 10.22
C ASP A 138 -16.80 -18.63 9.73
N TRP A 139 -16.59 -18.60 8.41
CA TRP A 139 -15.36 -18.15 7.77
C TRP A 139 -15.47 -16.78 7.10
N CYS A 140 -16.68 -16.26 6.89
CA CYS A 140 -16.89 -15.01 6.17
C CYS A 140 -16.05 -13.84 6.70
N ASN A 141 -15.91 -13.73 8.02
CA ASN A 141 -15.14 -12.68 8.68
C ASN A 141 -13.67 -13.09 8.98
N LYS A 142 -13.25 -14.30 8.59
CA LYS A 142 -11.87 -14.74 8.77
C LYS A 142 -10.99 -14.18 7.65
N PRO A 143 -9.76 -13.71 7.97
CA PRO A 143 -8.78 -13.39 6.95
C PRO A 143 -8.51 -14.58 6.04
N MET A 144 -8.46 -14.36 4.72
CA MET A 144 -8.18 -15.42 3.74
C MET A 144 -6.90 -16.19 4.05
N THR A 145 -5.88 -15.51 4.57
CA THR A 145 -4.59 -16.10 4.96
C THR A 145 -4.69 -17.05 6.15
N SER A 146 -5.74 -16.96 6.96
CA SER A 146 -5.98 -17.87 8.09
C SER A 146 -6.73 -19.15 7.71
N ILE A 147 -7.31 -19.21 6.51
CA ILE A 147 -8.03 -20.39 6.01
C ILE A 147 -7.02 -21.35 5.41
N THR A 148 -6.74 -22.43 6.13
CA THR A 148 -5.75 -23.43 5.74
C THR A 148 -6.34 -24.53 4.86
N HIS A 149 -5.49 -25.22 4.11
CA HIS A 149 -5.88 -26.38 3.32
C HIS A 149 -6.53 -27.49 4.18
N LEU A 150 -6.08 -27.65 5.41
CA LEU A 150 -6.66 -28.62 6.35
C LEU A 150 -8.10 -28.25 6.73
N MET A 151 -8.38 -26.99 6.98
CA MET A 151 -9.74 -26.49 7.27
C MET A 151 -10.69 -26.77 6.09
N VAL A 152 -10.21 -26.48 4.88
CA VAL A 152 -10.98 -26.75 3.65
C VAL A 152 -11.22 -28.25 3.51
N ALA A 153 -10.20 -29.10 3.68
CA ALA A 153 -10.33 -30.55 3.57
C ALA A 153 -11.25 -31.15 4.63
N GLN A 154 -11.30 -30.59 5.85
CA GLN A 154 -12.27 -30.99 6.89
C GLN A 154 -13.68 -30.66 6.47
N ARG A 155 -13.94 -29.43 6.01
CA ARG A 155 -15.28 -28.98 5.60
C ARG A 155 -15.86 -29.81 4.45
N PHE A 156 -15.03 -30.34 3.56
CA PHE A 156 -15.48 -31.21 2.47
C PHE A 156 -15.81 -32.64 2.91
N ARG A 157 -15.50 -33.03 4.15
CA ARG A 157 -15.79 -34.37 4.71
C ARG A 157 -17.04 -34.38 5.60
N GLU A 158 -17.52 -33.22 5.99
CA GLU A 158 -18.77 -32.99 6.72
C GLU A 158 -19.95 -32.90 5.78
#